data_546d36c1212ba5476559a1f657adcc67
#
_entry.id   546d36c1212ba5476559a1f657adcc67
#
_cell.length_a   1.000
_cell.length_b   1.000
_cell.length_c   1.000
_cell.angle_alpha   90.00
_cell.angle_beta   90.00
_cell.angle_gamma   90.00
#
_symmetry.space_group_name_H-M   'P 1'
#
loop_
_entity.id
_entity.type
_entity.pdbx_description
1 polymer ?
#
loop_
_entity_poly.entity_id
_entity_poly.type
_entity_poly.pdbx_seq_one_letter_code
_entity_poly.pdbx_strand_id
1 'polypeptide(L)'
;VQDLACKGGAMYAFWDGTAWSDNMNDLILRIDRTIKDEYTRIKDEKPDAIVKARYMNRQSSGVMKRWVEYTKLMPDSRQAFNQTILFADHEIQREDYATNKLPYTPKDIPTPNFDKMMDILYAPNELRKIMWFVGAVLTNNMKYIQKFMFLYGAKGTGKGTVLKILEQLFEGYYSSMDLSNLTSQSEFNTSQVKEIPVLIDYDTDL
;
A
#
# COMPACT_ATOMS: atom_id res chain seq x y z
N VAL A 1 -7.70 13.23 -16.39
CA VAL A 1 -8.84 13.05 -15.49
C VAL A 1 -9.42 11.63 -15.56
N GLN A 2 -9.26 10.93 -16.70
CA GLN A 2 -9.73 9.55 -16.85
C GLN A 2 -8.91 8.53 -16.04
N ASP A 3 -7.75 8.90 -15.54
CA ASP A 3 -6.81 8.04 -14.86
C ASP A 3 -6.84 8.19 -13.32
N LEU A 4 -7.77 8.97 -12.81
CA LEU A 4 -8.03 9.05 -11.38
C LEU A 4 -9.10 8.04 -11.00
N ALA A 5 -8.77 7.13 -10.16
CA ALA A 5 -9.71 6.20 -9.60
C ALA A 5 -9.77 6.36 -8.09
N CYS A 6 -10.95 6.07 -7.62
CA CYS A 6 -11.31 5.72 -6.27
C CYS A 6 -10.98 6.71 -5.16
N LYS A 7 -12.03 7.31 -4.70
CA LYS A 7 -12.16 7.86 -3.38
C LYS A 7 -12.87 6.82 -2.51
N GLY A 8 -12.12 5.87 -1.99
CA GLY A 8 -12.58 4.98 -0.93
C GLY A 8 -12.16 5.57 0.40
N GLY A 9 -13.05 6.35 1.05
CA GLY A 9 -12.85 6.84 2.43
C GLY A 9 -11.77 7.89 2.60
N ALA A 10 -10.86 8.26 1.96
CA ALA A 10 -9.79 9.28 1.98
C ALA A 10 -8.58 8.87 1.12
N MET A 11 -8.62 7.71 0.51
CA MET A 11 -7.56 7.25 -0.38
C MET A 11 -7.80 7.70 -1.81
N TYR A 12 -6.76 8.24 -2.41
CA TYR A 12 -6.71 8.54 -3.83
C TYR A 12 -5.64 7.67 -4.44
N ALA A 13 -5.92 7.07 -5.60
CA ALA A 13 -4.87 6.56 -6.45
C ALA A 13 -5.07 7.03 -7.87
N PHE A 14 -4.01 7.03 -8.63
CA PHE A 14 -4.04 7.35 -10.03
C PHE A 14 -3.34 6.25 -10.83
N TRP A 15 -3.81 6.04 -12.03
CA TRP A 15 -3.18 5.15 -12.99
C TRP A 15 -2.06 5.88 -13.73
N ASP A 16 -0.82 5.40 -13.61
CA ASP A 16 0.33 6.02 -14.26
C ASP A 16 0.56 5.54 -15.70
N GLY A 17 -0.20 4.57 -16.15
CA GLY A 17 -0.09 3.87 -17.42
C GLY A 17 0.36 2.41 -17.26
N THR A 18 0.91 2.05 -16.10
CA THR A 18 1.45 0.72 -15.80
C THR A 18 1.03 0.19 -14.44
N ALA A 19 0.77 1.07 -13.48
CA ALA A 19 0.39 0.71 -12.13
C ALA A 19 -0.52 1.76 -11.49
N TRP A 20 -1.25 1.34 -10.45
CA TRP A 20 -1.97 2.24 -9.57
C TRP A 20 -1.03 2.75 -8.48
N SER A 21 -0.92 4.07 -8.32
CA SER A 21 -0.14 4.72 -7.27
C SER A 21 -1.06 5.52 -6.36
N ASP A 22 -0.92 5.34 -5.06
CA ASP A 22 -1.54 6.13 -4.00
C ASP A 22 -0.60 7.24 -3.46
N ASN A 23 0.60 7.33 -4.01
CA ASN A 23 1.58 8.32 -3.63
C ASN A 23 1.20 9.72 -4.15
N MET A 24 0.84 10.61 -3.25
CA MET A 24 0.48 12.00 -3.59
C MET A 24 1.59 12.76 -4.32
N ASN A 25 2.86 12.47 -4.03
CA ASN A 25 3.98 13.13 -4.70
C ASN A 25 4.06 12.73 -6.17
N ASP A 26 3.78 11.48 -6.50
CA ASP A 26 3.75 11.00 -7.89
C ASP A 26 2.61 11.66 -8.67
N LEU A 27 1.44 11.80 -8.03
CA LEU A 27 0.31 12.54 -8.60
C LEU A 27 0.68 14.00 -8.90
N ILE A 28 1.33 14.69 -7.96
CA ILE A 28 1.79 16.07 -8.11
C ILE A 28 2.77 16.18 -9.28
N LEU A 29 3.75 15.28 -9.35
CA LEU A 29 4.73 15.25 -10.44
C LEU A 29 4.07 15.01 -11.81
N ARG A 30 3.08 14.15 -11.87
CA ARG A 30 2.32 13.89 -13.10
C ARG A 30 1.52 15.12 -13.54
N ILE A 31 0.83 15.77 -12.61
CA ILE A 31 0.10 17.02 -12.90
C ILE A 31 1.07 18.08 -13.41
N ASP A 32 2.22 18.24 -12.76
CA ASP A 32 3.24 19.21 -13.17
C ASP A 32 3.74 18.95 -14.61
N ARG A 33 4.04 17.68 -14.93
CA ARG A 33 4.42 17.29 -16.30
C ARG A 33 3.32 17.61 -17.31
N THR A 34 2.09 17.22 -17.01
CA THR A 34 0.95 17.49 -17.91
C THR A 34 0.76 18.98 -18.18
N ILE A 35 0.92 19.82 -17.15
CA ILE A 35 0.84 21.28 -17.28
C ILE A 35 1.98 21.80 -18.16
N LYS A 36 3.21 21.29 -17.98
CA LYS A 36 4.37 21.68 -18.80
C LYS A 36 4.21 21.28 -20.26
N ASP A 37 3.73 20.07 -20.51
CA ASP A 37 3.52 19.56 -21.86
C ASP A 37 2.44 20.38 -22.59
N GLU A 38 1.35 20.68 -21.91
CA GLU A 38 0.29 21.52 -22.45
C GLU A 38 0.74 22.97 -22.68
N TYR A 39 1.56 23.51 -21.78
CA TYR A 39 2.18 24.82 -21.98
C TYR A 39 3.05 24.84 -23.23
N THR A 40 3.88 23.82 -23.43
CA THR A 40 4.75 23.72 -24.61
C THR A 40 3.93 23.63 -25.87
N ARG A 41 2.89 22.78 -25.88
CA ARG A 41 1.96 22.64 -27.01
C ARG A 41 1.30 23.98 -27.37
N ILE A 42 0.73 24.68 -26.38
CA ILE A 42 0.06 25.98 -26.62
C ILE A 42 1.06 27.03 -27.13
N LYS A 43 2.27 27.06 -26.59
CA LYS A 43 3.33 27.97 -27.00
C LYS A 43 3.70 27.76 -28.48
N ASP A 44 3.82 26.50 -28.89
CA ASP A 44 4.23 26.15 -30.28
C ASP A 44 3.10 26.31 -31.29
N GLU A 45 1.88 25.90 -30.93
CA GLU A 45 0.73 25.95 -31.83
C GLU A 45 0.04 27.32 -31.89
N LYS A 46 0.07 28.08 -30.79
CA LYS A 46 -0.64 29.38 -30.65
C LYS A 46 0.21 30.40 -29.92
N PRO A 47 1.19 31.04 -30.59
CA PRO A 47 2.10 32.00 -29.95
C PRO A 47 1.38 33.17 -29.26
N ASP A 48 0.25 33.60 -29.79
CA ASP A 48 -0.55 34.69 -29.22
C ASP A 48 -1.26 34.35 -27.93
N ALA A 49 -1.36 33.05 -27.60
CA ALA A 49 -1.90 32.55 -26.35
C ALA A 49 -0.86 32.48 -25.21
N ILE A 50 0.35 33.01 -25.43
CA ILE A 50 1.48 32.87 -24.49
C ILE A 50 1.18 33.44 -23.10
N VAL A 51 0.31 34.41 -22.95
CA VAL A 51 -0.10 34.98 -21.68
C VAL A 51 -0.91 33.97 -20.88
N LYS A 52 -1.84 33.25 -21.52
CA LYS A 52 -2.59 32.14 -20.89
C LYS A 52 -1.67 30.99 -20.53
N ALA A 53 -0.76 30.62 -21.42
CA ALA A 53 0.21 29.58 -21.20
C ALA A 53 1.19 29.93 -20.04
N ARG A 54 1.63 31.17 -19.92
CA ARG A 54 2.42 31.65 -18.76
C ARG A 54 1.65 31.54 -17.45
N TYR A 55 0.35 31.76 -17.46
CA TYR A 55 -0.48 31.60 -16.28
C TYR A 55 -0.58 30.11 -15.88
N MET A 56 -0.76 29.22 -16.83
CA MET A 56 -0.80 27.76 -16.58
C MET A 56 0.54 27.22 -16.07
N ASN A 57 1.65 27.76 -16.54
CA ASN A 57 2.99 27.35 -16.11
C ASN A 57 3.40 27.95 -14.73
N ARG A 58 2.59 28.80 -14.13
CA ARG A 58 2.82 29.23 -12.76
C ARG A 58 2.56 28.03 -11.82
N GLN A 59 3.64 27.35 -11.49
CA GLN A 59 3.71 26.42 -10.37
C GLN A 59 3.57 27.18 -9.04
N SER A 60 2.52 27.97 -8.91
CA SER A 60 2.22 28.51 -7.58
C SER A 60 1.67 27.36 -6.75
N SER A 61 2.15 27.24 -5.52
CA SER A 61 1.58 26.35 -4.52
C SER A 61 0.04 26.41 -4.46
N GLY A 62 -0.54 27.54 -4.85
CA GLY A 62 -1.98 27.76 -4.97
C GLY A 62 -2.65 26.99 -6.10
N VAL A 63 -2.01 26.79 -7.26
CA VAL A 63 -2.55 25.99 -8.37
C VAL A 63 -2.59 24.53 -7.99
N MET A 64 -1.49 24.02 -7.44
CA MET A 64 -1.42 22.62 -6.99
C MET A 64 -2.42 22.35 -5.87
N LYS A 65 -2.55 23.26 -4.91
CA LYS A 65 -3.55 23.14 -3.84
C LYS A 65 -4.97 23.08 -4.39
N ARG A 66 -5.32 23.91 -5.37
CA ARG A 66 -6.64 23.87 -6.04
C ARG A 66 -6.87 22.56 -6.78
N TRP A 67 -5.86 22.00 -7.44
CA TRP A 67 -5.97 20.71 -8.09
C TRP A 67 -6.23 19.59 -7.09
N VAL A 68 -5.51 19.57 -5.98
CA VAL A 68 -5.76 18.61 -4.90
C VAL A 68 -7.17 18.80 -4.31
N GLU A 69 -7.61 20.02 -4.10
CA GLU A 69 -8.98 20.31 -3.65
C GLU A 69 -10.03 19.87 -4.67
N TYR A 70 -9.78 20.10 -5.95
CA TYR A 70 -10.67 19.66 -7.03
C TYR A 70 -10.80 18.14 -7.07
N THR A 71 -9.71 17.40 -6.88
CA THR A 71 -9.77 15.93 -6.81
C THR A 71 -10.64 15.44 -5.65
N LYS A 72 -10.70 16.19 -4.54
CA LYS A 72 -11.60 15.88 -3.41
C LYS A 72 -13.09 16.06 -3.74
N LEU A 73 -13.40 16.90 -4.72
CA LEU A 73 -14.78 17.16 -5.17
C LEU A 73 -15.24 16.15 -6.23
N MET A 74 -14.33 15.34 -6.78
CA MET A 74 -14.72 14.33 -7.75
C MET A 74 -15.64 13.30 -7.08
N PRO A 75 -16.67 12.84 -7.80
CA PRO A 75 -17.54 11.79 -7.28
C PRO A 75 -16.71 10.55 -6.95
N ASP A 76 -17.03 9.91 -5.84
CA ASP A 76 -16.43 8.64 -5.49
C ASP A 76 -16.63 7.66 -6.65
N SER A 77 -15.56 7.10 -7.17
CA SER A 77 -15.71 5.92 -7.98
C SER A 77 -16.25 4.84 -7.02
N ARG A 78 -17.35 4.21 -7.42
CA ARG A 78 -18.04 3.22 -6.59
C ARG A 78 -17.25 1.93 -6.40
N GLN A 79 -16.07 1.81 -6.99
CA GLN A 79 -15.17 0.68 -6.80
C GLN A 79 -14.14 1.03 -5.74
N ALA A 80 -14.27 0.36 -4.61
CA ALA A 80 -13.21 0.37 -3.60
C ALA A 80 -11.92 -0.21 -4.21
N PHE A 81 -10.77 0.33 -3.80
CA PHE A 81 -9.48 -0.27 -4.12
C PHE A 81 -9.48 -1.75 -3.75
N ASN A 82 -8.96 -2.54 -4.67
CA ASN A 82 -8.65 -3.91 -4.39
C ASN A 82 -7.40 -3.95 -3.50
N GLN A 83 -7.58 -4.28 -2.22
CA GLN A 83 -6.47 -4.45 -1.28
C GLN A 83 -5.77 -5.81 -1.45
N THR A 84 -6.10 -6.57 -2.47
CA THR A 84 -5.42 -7.83 -2.79
C THR A 84 -3.96 -7.54 -3.08
N ILE A 85 -3.08 -8.33 -2.49
CA ILE A 85 -1.66 -8.27 -2.73
C ILE A 85 -1.37 -9.07 -4.00
N LEU A 86 -0.84 -8.40 -5.01
CA LEU A 86 -0.41 -9.02 -6.27
C LEU A 86 1.05 -9.45 -6.19
N PHE A 87 1.45 -10.40 -7.01
CA PHE A 87 2.83 -10.86 -7.11
C PHE A 87 3.55 -10.27 -8.34
N ALA A 88 4.87 -10.38 -8.37
CA ALA A 88 5.71 -9.76 -9.39
C ALA A 88 5.39 -10.18 -10.82
N ASP A 89 4.90 -11.40 -11.02
CA ASP A 89 4.51 -11.95 -12.33
C ASP A 89 3.12 -11.52 -12.79
N HIS A 90 2.32 -10.91 -11.90
CA HIS A 90 1.03 -10.37 -12.30
C HIS A 90 1.22 -9.04 -13.05
N GLU A 91 0.76 -9.00 -14.29
CA GLU A 91 0.66 -7.76 -15.02
C GLU A 91 -0.56 -7.00 -14.55
N ILE A 92 -0.34 -5.87 -13.87
CA ILE A 92 -1.42 -5.06 -13.32
C ILE A 92 -2.20 -4.44 -14.47
N GLN A 93 -3.48 -4.71 -14.53
CA GLN A 93 -4.41 -4.04 -15.43
C GLN A 93 -5.07 -2.86 -14.71
N ARG A 94 -5.53 -1.89 -15.47
CA ARG A 94 -6.21 -0.71 -14.92
C ARG A 94 -7.43 -1.10 -14.09
N GLU A 95 -8.12 -2.16 -14.50
CA GLU A 95 -9.34 -2.70 -13.90
C GLU A 95 -9.10 -3.44 -12.59
N ASP A 96 -7.83 -3.75 -12.26
CA ASP A 96 -7.47 -4.43 -11.00
C ASP A 96 -7.64 -3.51 -9.80
N TYR A 97 -7.50 -2.21 -9.99
CA TYR A 97 -7.54 -1.20 -8.90
C TYR A 97 -6.65 -1.58 -7.71
N ALA A 98 -5.52 -2.24 -7.96
CA ALA A 98 -4.61 -2.75 -6.93
C ALA A 98 -3.35 -1.89 -6.85
N THR A 99 -3.00 -1.48 -5.63
CA THR A 99 -1.78 -0.70 -5.35
C THR A 99 -0.68 -1.56 -4.73
N ASN A 100 -1.03 -2.74 -4.20
CA ASN A 100 -0.11 -3.60 -3.48
C ASN A 100 0.47 -4.67 -4.40
N LYS A 101 1.78 -4.62 -4.66
CA LYS A 101 2.49 -5.61 -5.48
C LYS A 101 3.79 -6.02 -4.80
N LEU A 102 3.90 -7.28 -4.43
CA LEU A 102 5.13 -7.84 -3.89
C LEU A 102 6.18 -8.00 -4.99
N PRO A 103 7.48 -7.80 -4.68
CA PRO A 103 8.55 -7.82 -5.67
C PRO A 103 8.95 -9.24 -6.12
N TYR A 104 8.27 -10.27 -5.66
CA TYR A 104 8.56 -11.66 -5.97
C TYR A 104 7.31 -12.42 -6.39
N THR A 105 7.54 -13.57 -7.02
CA THR A 105 6.50 -14.55 -7.40
C THR A 105 6.64 -15.80 -6.55
N PRO A 106 5.57 -16.30 -5.92
CA PRO A 106 5.60 -17.56 -5.21
C PRO A 106 6.00 -18.70 -6.16
N LYS A 107 6.89 -19.55 -5.70
CA LYS A 107 7.30 -20.75 -6.45
C LYS A 107 7.17 -21.95 -5.56
N ASP A 108 6.66 -23.05 -6.11
CA ASP A 108 6.65 -24.34 -5.43
C ASP A 108 8.05 -24.97 -5.55
N ILE A 109 8.91 -24.60 -4.62
CA ILE A 109 10.28 -25.10 -4.52
C ILE A 109 10.50 -25.71 -3.13
N PRO A 110 11.30 -26.79 -3.02
CA PRO A 110 11.64 -27.35 -1.72
C PRO A 110 12.35 -26.33 -0.82
N THR A 111 11.91 -26.26 0.43
CA THR A 111 12.47 -25.35 1.46
C THR A 111 13.00 -26.12 2.67
N PRO A 112 13.92 -27.10 2.49
CA PRO A 112 14.26 -28.07 3.53
C PRO A 112 14.81 -27.43 4.82
N ASN A 113 15.52 -26.31 4.73
CA ASN A 113 16.05 -25.61 5.89
C ASN A 113 14.93 -24.88 6.66
N PHE A 114 14.01 -24.25 5.94
CA PHE A 114 12.85 -23.62 6.54
C PHE A 114 11.95 -24.67 7.20
N ASP A 115 11.63 -25.74 6.47
CA ASP A 115 10.76 -26.80 6.95
C ASP A 115 11.33 -27.43 8.22
N LYS A 116 12.61 -27.80 8.21
CA LYS A 116 13.30 -28.36 9.39
C LYS A 116 13.29 -27.38 10.57
N MET A 117 13.50 -26.09 10.32
CA MET A 117 13.48 -25.07 11.37
C MET A 117 12.08 -24.96 11.97
N MET A 118 11.06 -24.89 11.16
CA MET A 118 9.68 -24.75 11.60
C MET A 118 9.18 -26.00 12.36
N ASP A 119 9.56 -27.19 11.92
CA ASP A 119 9.25 -28.46 12.60
C ASP A 119 9.90 -28.57 13.98
N ILE A 120 11.09 -27.96 14.17
CA ILE A 120 11.76 -27.91 15.48
C ILE A 120 11.08 -26.90 16.40
N LEU A 121 10.65 -25.76 15.86
CA LEU A 121 10.14 -24.64 16.66
C LEU A 121 8.67 -24.78 17.02
N TYR A 122 7.87 -25.43 16.19
CA TYR A 122 6.41 -25.44 16.33
C TYR A 122 5.82 -26.85 16.16
N ALA A 123 4.85 -27.16 17.00
CA ALA A 123 4.04 -28.35 16.76
C ALA A 123 3.24 -28.22 15.44
N PRO A 124 2.94 -29.32 14.75
CA PRO A 124 2.26 -29.30 13.43
C PRO A 124 0.98 -28.46 13.40
N ASN A 125 0.21 -28.46 14.48
CA ASN A 125 -1.02 -27.66 14.57
C ASN A 125 -0.74 -26.16 14.65
N GLU A 126 0.32 -25.76 15.36
CA GLU A 126 0.71 -24.35 15.49
C GLU A 126 1.30 -23.84 14.17
N LEU A 127 2.15 -24.64 13.54
CA LEU A 127 2.67 -24.33 12.22
C LEU A 127 1.53 -24.12 11.20
N ARG A 128 0.53 -24.98 11.21
CA ARG A 128 -0.64 -24.84 10.32
C ARG A 128 -1.38 -23.53 10.55
N LYS A 129 -1.52 -23.06 11.79
CA LYS A 129 -2.15 -21.77 12.10
C LYS A 129 -1.33 -20.60 11.55
N ILE A 130 0.00 -20.65 11.69
CA ILE A 130 0.90 -19.62 11.15
C ILE A 130 0.75 -19.55 9.63
N MET A 131 0.85 -20.69 8.93
CA MET A 131 0.73 -20.76 7.47
C MET A 131 -0.64 -20.31 6.99
N TRP A 132 -1.71 -20.70 7.69
CA TRP A 132 -3.07 -20.26 7.41
C TRP A 132 -3.22 -18.74 7.55
N PHE A 133 -2.65 -18.16 8.60
CA PHE A 133 -2.69 -16.71 8.82
C PHE A 133 -1.99 -15.95 7.71
N VAL A 134 -0.78 -16.38 7.31
CA VAL A 134 -0.04 -15.80 6.19
C VAL A 134 -0.85 -15.88 4.90
N GLY A 135 -1.44 -17.04 4.59
CA GLY A 135 -2.31 -17.21 3.44
C GLY A 135 -3.53 -16.28 3.46
N ALA A 136 -4.13 -16.08 4.64
CA ALA A 136 -5.28 -15.19 4.81
C ALA A 136 -4.90 -13.71 4.58
N VAL A 137 -3.70 -13.30 4.96
CA VAL A 137 -3.17 -11.95 4.66
C VAL A 137 -2.95 -11.79 3.16
N LEU A 138 -2.23 -12.72 2.52
CA LEU A 138 -1.93 -12.69 1.09
C LEU A 138 -3.19 -12.67 0.21
N THR A 139 -4.25 -13.34 0.64
CA THR A 139 -5.53 -13.40 -0.09
C THR A 139 -6.53 -12.31 0.31
N ASN A 140 -6.10 -11.34 1.14
CA ASN A 140 -6.95 -10.26 1.66
C ASN A 140 -8.24 -10.74 2.38
N ASN A 141 -8.19 -11.91 3.02
CA ASN A 141 -9.31 -12.47 3.75
C ASN A 141 -9.39 -11.99 5.21
N MET A 142 -8.36 -11.32 5.72
CA MET A 142 -8.30 -10.88 7.12
C MET A 142 -9.43 -9.93 7.51
N LYS A 143 -9.93 -9.12 6.57
CA LYS A 143 -11.09 -8.24 6.80
C LYS A 143 -12.38 -8.98 7.17
N TYR A 144 -12.53 -10.23 6.73
CA TYR A 144 -13.67 -11.09 7.08
C TYR A 144 -13.41 -11.91 8.33
N ILE A 145 -12.15 -12.28 8.55
CA ILE A 145 -11.71 -13.10 9.68
C ILE A 145 -11.68 -12.30 10.97
N GLN A 146 -11.25 -11.03 10.90
CA GLN A 146 -11.19 -10.08 12.03
C GLN A 146 -10.44 -10.64 13.25
N LYS A 147 -9.29 -11.28 13.02
CA LYS A 147 -8.43 -11.85 14.06
C LYS A 147 -7.00 -11.39 13.88
N PHE A 148 -6.25 -11.43 14.95
CA PHE A 148 -4.80 -11.22 14.93
C PHE A 148 -4.10 -12.50 15.34
N MET A 149 -2.83 -12.64 14.98
CA MET A 149 -1.98 -13.74 15.41
C MET A 149 -1.14 -13.30 16.60
N PHE A 150 -1.20 -14.08 17.66
CA PHE A 150 -0.40 -13.86 18.85
C PHE A 150 0.58 -15.02 19.06
N LEU A 151 1.89 -14.71 19.06
CA LEU A 151 2.96 -15.70 19.30
C LEU A 151 3.37 -15.64 20.76
N TYR A 152 2.92 -16.59 21.55
CA TYR A 152 3.24 -16.70 22.98
C TYR A 152 4.24 -17.84 23.23
N GLY A 153 5.14 -17.65 24.20
CA GLY A 153 6.11 -18.66 24.61
C GLY A 153 7.35 -18.09 25.26
N ALA A 154 8.17 -18.95 25.87
CA ALA A 154 9.38 -18.56 26.55
C ALA A 154 10.39 -17.84 25.65
N LYS A 155 11.34 -17.13 26.24
CA LYS A 155 12.47 -16.53 25.52
C LYS A 155 13.25 -17.60 24.76
N GLY A 156 13.67 -17.31 23.54
CA GLY A 156 14.48 -18.23 22.73
C GLY A 156 13.68 -19.29 21.94
N THR A 157 12.35 -19.26 21.94
CA THR A 157 11.49 -20.23 21.22
C THR A 157 11.22 -19.88 19.76
N GLY A 158 12.03 -19.03 19.14
CA GLY A 158 11.93 -18.73 17.71
C GLY A 158 10.87 -17.72 17.29
N LYS A 159 10.10 -17.11 18.22
CA LYS A 159 9.07 -16.10 17.89
C LYS A 159 9.61 -14.96 17.02
N GLY A 160 10.71 -14.34 17.45
CA GLY A 160 11.36 -13.27 16.71
C GLY A 160 11.88 -13.71 15.33
N THR A 161 12.26 -14.97 15.18
CA THR A 161 12.68 -15.52 13.89
C THR A 161 11.50 -15.57 12.91
N VAL A 162 10.33 -16.02 13.36
CA VAL A 162 9.11 -16.02 12.53
C VAL A 162 8.70 -14.61 12.16
N LEU A 163 8.71 -13.67 13.12
CA LEU A 163 8.37 -12.28 12.83
C LEU A 163 9.31 -11.67 11.77
N LYS A 164 10.61 -11.93 11.85
CA LYS A 164 11.58 -11.49 10.82
C LYS A 164 11.33 -12.12 9.45
N ILE A 165 10.88 -13.37 9.39
CA ILE A 165 10.49 -14.00 8.14
C ILE A 165 9.25 -13.30 7.56
N LEU A 166 8.28 -12.97 8.41
CA LEU A 166 7.09 -12.23 7.98
C LEU A 166 7.44 -10.82 7.47
N GLU A 167 8.39 -10.12 8.13
CA GLU A 167 8.88 -8.83 7.64
C GLU A 167 9.48 -8.94 6.24
N GLN A 168 10.30 -9.95 6.00
CA GLN A 168 10.90 -10.19 4.67
C GLN A 168 9.84 -10.58 3.64
N LEU A 169 8.87 -11.41 4.03
CA LEU A 169 7.78 -11.81 3.15
C LEU A 169 6.91 -10.62 2.73
N PHE A 170 6.69 -9.68 3.63
CA PHE A 170 5.86 -8.50 3.39
C PHE A 170 6.69 -7.21 3.27
N GLU A 171 7.90 -7.31 2.76
CA GLU A 171 8.77 -6.14 2.58
C GLU A 171 8.08 -5.03 1.80
N GLY A 172 8.06 -3.82 2.37
CA GLY A 172 7.34 -2.66 1.83
C GLY A 172 5.84 -2.60 2.23
N TYR A 173 5.28 -3.67 2.82
CA TYR A 173 3.87 -3.78 3.21
C TYR A 173 3.66 -4.12 4.67
N TYR A 174 4.67 -3.96 5.50
CA TYR A 174 4.57 -4.10 6.94
C TYR A 174 5.05 -2.84 7.68
N SER A 175 4.60 -2.68 8.91
CA SER A 175 5.16 -1.70 9.85
C SER A 175 5.27 -2.33 11.24
N SER A 176 6.31 -1.96 11.97
CA SER A 176 6.38 -2.26 13.40
C SER A 176 5.58 -1.22 14.18
N MET A 177 4.84 -1.68 15.16
CA MET A 177 4.01 -0.84 16.01
C MET A 177 4.08 -1.37 17.44
N ASP A 178 4.09 -0.45 18.38
CA ASP A 178 3.88 -0.76 19.80
C ASP A 178 2.38 -0.64 20.11
N LEU A 179 1.74 -1.74 20.43
CA LEU A 179 0.31 -1.81 20.76
C LEU A 179 -0.06 -0.97 21.99
N SER A 180 0.90 -0.70 22.90
CA SER A 180 0.67 0.18 24.04
C SER A 180 0.27 1.59 23.59
N ASN A 181 0.74 2.03 22.42
CA ASN A 181 0.37 3.31 21.84
C ASN A 181 -1.08 3.36 21.34
N LEU A 182 -1.73 2.22 21.07
CA LEU A 182 -3.15 2.18 20.72
C LEU A 182 -4.06 2.41 21.91
N THR A 183 -3.61 2.08 23.13
CA THR A 183 -4.37 2.21 24.37
C THR A 183 -4.18 3.57 25.03
N SER A 184 -3.10 4.28 24.71
CA SER A 184 -2.88 5.64 25.16
C SER A 184 -3.81 6.59 24.41
N GLN A 185 -4.45 7.54 25.12
CA GLN A 185 -5.33 8.57 24.53
C GLN A 185 -4.59 9.60 23.63
N SER A 186 -3.34 9.34 23.27
CA SER A 186 -2.65 10.12 22.24
C SER A 186 -3.36 9.86 20.90
N GLU A 187 -3.60 10.91 20.15
CA GLU A 187 -4.17 10.89 18.78
C GLU A 187 -3.32 10.00 17.87
N PHE A 188 -3.42 8.69 18.09
CA PHE A 188 -2.80 7.73 17.18
C PHE A 188 -3.51 7.89 15.83
N ASN A 189 -2.75 8.29 14.86
CA ASN A 189 -3.27 8.56 13.54
C ASN A 189 -3.66 7.21 12.89
N THR A 190 -4.86 6.71 13.21
CA THR A 190 -5.41 5.46 12.67
C THR A 190 -5.43 5.44 11.13
N SER A 191 -5.23 6.61 10.50
CA SER A 191 -5.05 6.71 9.06
C SER A 191 -3.81 5.96 8.57
N GLN A 192 -2.71 5.97 9.32
CA GLN A 192 -1.48 5.25 8.96
C GLN A 192 -1.64 3.73 9.04
N VAL A 193 -2.49 3.26 9.97
CA VAL A 193 -2.75 1.82 10.15
C VAL A 193 -3.65 1.25 9.04
N LYS A 194 -4.52 2.08 8.45
CA LYS A 194 -5.49 1.62 7.44
C LYS A 194 -4.84 1.22 6.11
N GLU A 195 -3.64 1.70 5.84
CA GLU A 195 -2.96 1.53 4.55
C GLU A 195 -1.89 0.44 4.59
N ILE A 196 -1.59 -0.10 5.77
CA ILE A 196 -0.53 -1.09 5.95
C ILE A 196 -1.15 -2.48 6.13
N PRO A 197 -0.89 -3.44 5.22
CA PRO A 197 -1.45 -4.78 5.29
C PRO A 197 -1.05 -5.58 6.51
N VAL A 198 0.16 -5.35 7.04
CA VAL A 198 0.72 -6.11 8.17
C VAL A 198 1.30 -5.19 9.22
N LEU A 199 0.84 -5.33 10.45
CA LEU A 199 1.41 -4.67 11.62
C LEU A 199 2.04 -5.71 12.53
N ILE A 200 3.27 -5.46 12.97
CA ILE A 200 4.04 -6.36 13.83
C ILE A 200 4.40 -5.62 15.11
N ASP A 201 4.02 -6.22 16.25
CA ASP A 201 4.49 -5.82 17.55
C ASP A 201 5.40 -6.91 18.11
N TYR A 202 6.59 -6.52 18.55
CA TYR A 202 7.62 -7.44 19.04
C TYR A 202 7.56 -7.69 20.54
N ASP A 203 7.00 -6.78 21.30
CA ASP A 203 7.16 -6.77 22.76
C ASP A 203 5.87 -6.26 23.42
N THR A 204 4.79 -7.04 23.28
CA THR A 204 3.54 -6.73 23.96
C THR A 204 3.61 -7.25 25.38
N ASP A 205 3.75 -6.37 26.36
CA ASP A 205 3.47 -6.66 27.75
C ASP A 205 1.96 -6.78 27.96
N LEU A 206 1.49 -8.01 28.22
CA LEU A 206 0.09 -8.32 28.53
C LEU A 206 -0.14 -8.38 30.04
#